data_77ddb003074751945d2e3eb9a0f8ada6
#
_entry.id   77ddb003074751945d2e3eb9a0f8ada6
#
_cell.length_a   1.000
_cell.length_b   1.000
_cell.length_c   1.000
_cell.angle_alpha   90.00
_cell.angle_beta   90.00
_cell.angle_gamma   90.00
#
_symmetry.space_group_name_H-M   'P 1'
#
loop_
_entity.id
_entity.type
_entity.pdbx_description
1 polymer ?
#
loop_
_entity_poly.entity_id
_entity_poly.type
_entity_poly.pdbx_seq_one_letter_code
_entity_poly.pdbx_strand_id
1 'polypeptide(L)'
;ADEPHLYRNKKFLKGFEALAQLNLTFDAWVYSTQLNDVIALAKQFPETSIVLDHFGTPAGLFGQVGTLTGLTKIARENILFRWQEDMAELALCPNVYTKMSGLFMPVLGHQFHKQGRIASKQEVYDLAMPLITHVLKSFGTYRVMFASNFPMDRVSTSLVNIIDAFSDAV
;
A
#
# COMPACT_ATOMS: atom_id res chain seq x y z
N ALA A 1 8.75 -8.76 3.17
CA ALA A 1 8.45 -10.15 3.43
C ALA A 1 9.31 -11.01 2.51
N ASP A 2 10.29 -11.68 3.09
CA ASP A 2 11.29 -12.44 2.32
C ASP A 2 10.78 -13.86 1.96
N GLU A 3 9.64 -14.28 2.55
CA GLU A 3 9.06 -15.59 2.29
C GLU A 3 7.87 -15.47 1.32
N PRO A 4 7.99 -16.02 0.10
CA PRO A 4 6.88 -16.08 -0.85
C PRO A 4 5.68 -16.79 -0.23
N HIS A 5 4.50 -16.22 -0.37
CA HIS A 5 3.24 -16.80 0.12
C HIS A 5 3.18 -17.05 1.63
N LEU A 6 3.85 -16.20 2.44
CA LEU A 6 3.84 -16.32 3.90
C LEU A 6 2.42 -16.46 4.47
N TYR A 7 1.46 -15.69 3.97
CA TYR A 7 0.08 -15.70 4.46
C TYR A 7 -0.71 -16.97 4.08
N ARG A 8 -0.14 -17.85 3.27
CA ARG A 8 -0.67 -19.20 2.97
C ARG A 8 0.09 -20.30 3.71
N ASN A 9 1.16 -19.95 4.44
CA ASN A 9 1.94 -20.90 5.21
C ASN A 9 1.12 -21.44 6.39
N LYS A 10 1.08 -22.77 6.57
CA LYS A 10 0.29 -23.42 7.64
C LYS A 10 0.66 -22.93 9.05
N LYS A 11 1.93 -22.68 9.31
CA LYS A 11 2.39 -22.20 10.61
C LYS A 11 1.92 -20.76 10.87
N PHE A 12 1.98 -19.90 9.83
CA PHE A 12 1.44 -18.55 9.89
C PHE A 12 -0.07 -18.57 10.15
N LEU A 13 -0.82 -19.36 9.37
CA LEU A 13 -2.28 -19.46 9.50
C LEU A 13 -2.71 -19.93 10.87
N LYS A 14 -1.99 -20.89 11.48
CA LYS A 14 -2.24 -21.31 12.86
C LYS A 14 -2.04 -20.19 13.89
N GLY A 15 -1.02 -19.34 13.68
CA GLY A 15 -0.82 -18.14 14.51
C GLY A 15 -1.91 -17.10 14.28
N PHE A 16 -2.31 -16.90 13.03
CA PHE A 16 -3.38 -15.98 12.67
C PHE A 16 -4.74 -16.40 13.24
N GLU A 17 -5.04 -17.71 13.27
CA GLU A 17 -6.23 -18.24 13.93
C GLU A 17 -6.31 -17.86 15.42
N ALA A 18 -5.19 -17.93 16.14
CA ALA A 18 -5.12 -17.48 17.53
C ALA A 18 -5.38 -15.95 17.67
N LEU A 19 -4.85 -15.14 16.73
CA LEU A 19 -5.14 -13.71 16.67
C LEU A 19 -6.64 -13.46 16.44
N ALA A 20 -7.25 -14.19 15.52
CA ALA A 20 -8.67 -14.09 15.19
C ALA A 20 -9.55 -14.46 16.42
N GLN A 21 -9.22 -15.53 17.13
CA GLN A 21 -9.92 -15.95 18.36
C GLN A 21 -9.86 -14.88 19.47
N LEU A 22 -8.81 -14.06 19.49
CA LEU A 22 -8.66 -12.95 20.43
C LEU A 22 -9.35 -11.66 19.97
N ASN A 23 -10.04 -11.67 18.81
CA ASN A 23 -10.68 -10.51 18.19
C ASN A 23 -9.71 -9.33 17.96
N LEU A 24 -8.46 -9.64 17.62
CA LEU A 24 -7.45 -8.62 17.31
C LEU A 24 -7.51 -8.23 15.84
N THR A 25 -7.15 -6.97 15.55
CA THR A 25 -6.95 -6.47 14.20
C THR A 25 -5.54 -6.83 13.70
N PHE A 26 -5.40 -7.09 12.42
CA PHE A 26 -4.12 -7.41 11.79
C PHE A 26 -3.73 -6.35 10.76
N ASP A 27 -2.59 -5.69 10.97
CA ASP A 27 -1.97 -4.81 9.97
C ASP A 27 -1.12 -5.63 9.01
N ALA A 28 -1.44 -5.54 7.72
CA ALA A 28 -0.77 -6.26 6.65
C ALA A 28 0.13 -5.32 5.86
N TRP A 29 1.43 -5.33 6.13
CA TRP A 29 2.40 -4.66 5.28
C TRP A 29 3.00 -5.64 4.28
N VAL A 30 2.66 -5.45 3.02
CA VAL A 30 3.06 -6.32 1.91
C VAL A 30 3.45 -5.47 0.69
N TYR A 31 4.16 -6.07 -0.25
CA TYR A 31 4.30 -5.52 -1.59
C TYR A 31 3.07 -5.85 -2.43
N SER A 32 2.79 -5.02 -3.45
CA SER A 32 1.62 -5.21 -4.32
C SER A 32 1.57 -6.59 -4.99
N THR A 33 2.70 -7.20 -5.25
CA THR A 33 2.81 -8.58 -5.76
C THR A 33 2.28 -9.66 -4.80
N GLN A 34 2.00 -9.29 -3.54
CA GLN A 34 1.51 -10.20 -2.48
C GLN A 34 0.05 -9.93 -2.11
N LEU A 35 -0.65 -8.99 -2.77
CA LEU A 35 -2.05 -8.65 -2.47
C LEU A 35 -2.98 -9.87 -2.58
N ASN A 36 -2.72 -10.78 -3.50
CA ASN A 36 -3.46 -12.04 -3.63
C ASN A 36 -3.37 -12.94 -2.38
N ASP A 37 -2.30 -12.83 -1.61
CA ASP A 37 -2.19 -13.57 -0.34
C ASP A 37 -3.00 -12.88 0.77
N VAL A 38 -3.09 -11.56 0.76
CA VAL A 38 -3.99 -10.80 1.66
C VAL A 38 -5.45 -11.10 1.35
N ILE A 39 -5.83 -11.17 0.06
CA ILE A 39 -7.18 -11.55 -0.38
C ILE A 39 -7.54 -12.96 0.13
N ALA A 40 -6.62 -13.92 -0.03
CA ALA A 40 -6.82 -15.29 0.45
C ALA A 40 -6.99 -15.33 1.98
N LEU A 41 -6.16 -14.57 2.73
CA LEU A 41 -6.26 -14.48 4.18
C LEU A 41 -7.59 -13.85 4.62
N ALA A 42 -8.00 -12.74 3.98
CA ALA A 42 -9.26 -12.06 4.29
C ALA A 42 -10.48 -12.94 4.05
N LYS A 43 -10.49 -13.70 2.96
CA LYS A 43 -11.54 -14.65 2.63
C LYS A 43 -11.58 -15.85 3.61
N GLN A 44 -10.43 -16.26 4.14
CA GLN A 44 -10.33 -17.37 5.10
C GLN A 44 -10.77 -16.96 6.52
N PHE A 45 -10.57 -15.69 6.90
CA PHE A 45 -10.90 -15.15 8.21
C PHE A 45 -11.82 -13.91 8.09
N PRO A 46 -13.08 -14.09 7.63
CA PRO A 46 -13.96 -12.97 7.29
C PRO A 46 -14.38 -12.13 8.50
N GLU A 47 -14.30 -12.65 9.71
CA GLU A 47 -14.61 -11.92 10.95
C GLU A 47 -13.43 -11.13 11.52
N THR A 48 -12.22 -11.30 10.95
CA THR A 48 -11.04 -10.58 11.42
C THR A 48 -10.82 -9.33 10.59
N SER A 49 -10.75 -8.18 11.24
CA SER A 49 -10.39 -6.92 10.57
C SER A 49 -8.92 -6.93 10.13
N ILE A 50 -8.69 -6.76 8.84
CA ILE A 50 -7.36 -6.66 8.25
C ILE A 50 -7.17 -5.23 7.73
N VAL A 51 -6.08 -4.59 8.10
CA VAL A 51 -5.71 -3.25 7.63
C VAL A 51 -4.51 -3.38 6.69
N LEU A 52 -4.74 -3.11 5.41
CA LEU A 52 -3.65 -3.06 4.42
C LEU A 52 -2.85 -1.76 4.59
N ASP A 53 -1.57 -1.88 4.89
CA ASP A 53 -0.67 -0.74 5.00
C ASP A 53 -0.20 -0.22 3.65
N HIS A 54 -0.01 1.10 3.58
CA HIS A 54 0.77 1.78 2.54
C HIS A 54 0.31 1.49 1.09
N PHE A 55 -1.01 1.52 0.85
CA PHE A 55 -1.57 1.19 -0.47
C PHE A 55 -1.11 -0.17 -1.01
N GLY A 56 -0.70 -1.13 -0.13
CA GLY A 56 -0.11 -2.39 -0.57
C GLY A 56 1.23 -2.23 -1.29
N THR A 57 1.96 -1.18 -0.99
CA THR A 57 3.34 -0.88 -1.42
C THR A 57 3.66 -1.30 -2.86
N PRO A 58 3.20 -0.58 -3.90
CA PRO A 58 3.51 -0.88 -5.30
C PRO A 58 4.96 -0.50 -5.65
N ALA A 59 5.91 -1.37 -5.26
CA ALA A 59 7.34 -1.15 -5.45
C ALA A 59 7.69 -0.87 -6.92
N GLY A 60 8.51 0.17 -7.16
CA GLY A 60 8.95 0.55 -8.50
C GLY A 60 7.90 1.28 -9.35
N LEU A 61 6.76 1.67 -8.79
CA LEU A 61 5.69 2.36 -9.52
C LEU A 61 6.15 3.68 -10.15
N PHE A 62 6.96 4.45 -9.44
CA PHE A 62 7.41 5.78 -9.88
C PHE A 62 8.80 5.78 -10.53
N GLY A 63 9.50 4.65 -10.53
CA GLY A 63 10.84 4.51 -11.12
C GLY A 63 11.54 3.24 -10.69
N GLN A 64 12.74 3.05 -11.23
CA GLN A 64 13.51 1.82 -11.00
C GLN A 64 13.91 1.63 -9.54
N VAL A 65 13.70 0.41 -9.06
CA VAL A 65 14.14 -0.09 -7.75
C VAL A 65 14.90 -1.41 -7.95
N GLY A 66 16.08 -1.51 -7.35
CA GLY A 66 16.95 -2.67 -7.62
C GLY A 66 17.36 -2.73 -9.09
N THR A 67 17.48 -3.94 -9.64
CA THR A 67 17.98 -4.15 -11.00
C THR A 67 16.87 -4.11 -12.06
N LEU A 68 15.66 -4.57 -11.77
CA LEU A 68 14.62 -4.81 -12.78
C LEU A 68 13.28 -4.17 -12.48
N THR A 69 12.92 -3.99 -11.20
CA THR A 69 11.58 -3.50 -10.81
C THR A 69 11.38 -2.04 -11.22
N GLY A 70 10.34 -1.76 -12.01
CA GLY A 70 10.02 -0.41 -12.50
C GLY A 70 11.04 0.17 -13.48
N LEU A 71 11.91 -0.66 -14.07
CA LEU A 71 13.00 -0.23 -14.96
C LEU A 71 12.49 0.55 -16.18
N THR A 72 11.47 0.05 -16.85
CA THR A 72 10.91 0.66 -18.06
C THR A 72 9.54 1.31 -17.77
N LYS A 73 9.11 2.20 -18.66
CA LYS A 73 7.76 2.79 -18.60
C LYS A 73 6.70 1.68 -18.64
N ILE A 74 6.84 0.70 -19.55
CA ILE A 74 5.92 -0.43 -19.67
C ILE A 74 5.86 -1.24 -18.36
N ALA A 75 7.01 -1.46 -17.71
CA ALA A 75 7.04 -2.17 -16.42
C ALA A 75 6.25 -1.41 -15.33
N ARG A 76 6.35 -0.08 -15.29
CA ARG A 76 5.61 0.75 -14.33
C ARG A 76 4.11 0.78 -14.62
N GLU A 77 3.72 0.86 -15.89
CA GLU A 77 2.32 0.76 -16.33
C GLU A 77 1.71 -0.60 -15.94
N ASN A 78 2.46 -1.68 -16.09
CA ASN A 78 2.05 -3.02 -15.66
C ASN A 78 1.93 -3.12 -14.13
N ILE A 79 2.84 -2.49 -13.36
CA ILE A 79 2.74 -2.43 -11.89
C ILE A 79 1.45 -1.72 -11.50
N LEU A 80 1.17 -0.56 -12.09
CA LEU A 80 -0.05 0.20 -11.80
C LEU A 80 -1.31 -0.60 -12.14
N PHE A 81 -1.36 -1.17 -13.34
CA PHE A 81 -2.52 -1.95 -13.80
C PHE A 81 -2.83 -3.13 -12.87
N ARG A 82 -1.81 -3.95 -12.56
CA ARG A 82 -2.00 -5.09 -11.65
C ARG A 82 -2.38 -4.66 -10.24
N TRP A 83 -1.75 -3.60 -9.74
CA TRP A 83 -2.10 -3.03 -8.45
C TRP A 83 -3.56 -2.58 -8.42
N GLN A 84 -4.07 -1.94 -9.48
CA GLN A 84 -5.46 -1.52 -9.56
C GLN A 84 -6.42 -2.71 -9.54
N GLU A 85 -6.13 -3.77 -10.29
CA GLU A 85 -6.95 -4.98 -10.32
C GLU A 85 -6.96 -5.66 -8.93
N ASP A 86 -5.79 -5.89 -8.35
CA ASP A 86 -5.68 -6.58 -7.06
C ASP A 86 -6.31 -5.76 -5.91
N MET A 87 -6.18 -4.43 -5.92
CA MET A 87 -6.84 -3.55 -4.95
C MET A 87 -8.36 -3.57 -5.09
N ALA A 88 -8.87 -3.59 -6.31
CA ALA A 88 -10.30 -3.70 -6.56
C ALA A 88 -10.86 -5.07 -6.10
N GLU A 89 -10.13 -6.16 -6.33
CA GLU A 89 -10.51 -7.48 -5.81
C GLU A 89 -10.45 -7.53 -4.28
N LEU A 90 -9.40 -6.98 -3.67
CA LEU A 90 -9.26 -6.91 -2.21
C LEU A 90 -10.41 -6.12 -1.57
N ALA A 91 -10.87 -5.07 -2.23
CA ALA A 91 -11.98 -4.24 -1.77
C ALA A 91 -13.33 -5.00 -1.69
N LEU A 92 -13.47 -6.13 -2.39
CA LEU A 92 -14.63 -7.03 -2.26
C LEU A 92 -14.65 -7.78 -0.91
N CYS A 93 -13.54 -7.80 -0.17
CA CYS A 93 -13.50 -8.36 1.18
C CYS A 93 -13.96 -7.29 2.18
N PRO A 94 -15.16 -7.43 2.80
CA PRO A 94 -15.75 -6.39 3.65
C PRO A 94 -14.96 -6.13 4.95
N ASN A 95 -14.17 -7.11 5.38
CA ASN A 95 -13.31 -7.06 6.56
C ASN A 95 -11.94 -6.41 6.31
N VAL A 96 -11.69 -5.88 5.09
CA VAL A 96 -10.43 -5.22 4.76
C VAL A 96 -10.60 -3.71 4.71
N TYR A 97 -9.68 -3.03 5.40
CA TYR A 97 -9.47 -1.59 5.42
C TYR A 97 -8.12 -1.27 4.79
N THR A 98 -7.87 -0.04 4.36
CA THR A 98 -6.56 0.34 3.82
C THR A 98 -6.10 1.71 4.30
N LYS A 99 -4.79 1.86 4.48
CA LYS A 99 -4.14 3.13 4.84
C LYS A 99 -3.59 3.82 3.59
N MET A 100 -4.02 5.04 3.36
CA MET A 100 -3.41 5.95 2.39
C MET A 100 -2.12 6.52 2.99
N SER A 101 -1.00 5.83 2.79
CA SER A 101 0.31 6.18 3.35
C SER A 101 1.47 5.54 2.59
N GLY A 102 2.70 5.87 2.95
CA GLY A 102 3.91 5.19 2.50
C GLY A 102 4.27 5.38 1.03
N LEU A 103 3.65 6.32 0.32
CA LEU A 103 3.95 6.57 -1.10
C LEU A 103 5.30 7.26 -1.31
N PHE A 104 5.93 7.75 -0.24
CA PHE A 104 7.20 8.47 -0.32
C PHE A 104 8.38 7.65 0.20
N MET A 105 8.19 6.37 0.47
CA MET A 105 9.29 5.43 0.71
C MET A 105 10.14 5.27 -0.57
N PRO A 106 11.48 5.19 -0.45
CA PRO A 106 12.37 5.00 -1.60
C PRO A 106 12.05 3.81 -2.49
N VAL A 107 11.44 2.76 -1.92
CA VAL A 107 11.04 1.53 -2.64
C VAL A 107 9.98 1.79 -3.73
N LEU A 108 9.27 2.92 -3.70
CA LEU A 108 8.33 3.32 -4.76
C LEU A 108 9.05 3.85 -6.02
N GLY A 109 10.35 4.21 -5.93
CA GLY A 109 11.18 4.52 -7.08
C GLY A 109 11.26 6.00 -7.49
N HIS A 110 10.59 6.94 -6.81
CA HIS A 110 10.59 8.38 -7.14
C HIS A 110 11.95 9.09 -6.96
N GLN A 111 12.87 8.53 -6.17
CA GLN A 111 14.28 8.94 -6.02
C GLN A 111 14.56 10.36 -5.48
N PHE A 112 13.59 11.08 -4.88
CA PHE A 112 13.80 12.39 -4.28
C PHE A 112 14.99 12.42 -3.31
N HIS A 113 15.12 11.39 -2.48
CA HIS A 113 16.22 11.22 -1.54
C HIS A 113 17.61 11.21 -2.20
N LYS A 114 17.72 10.72 -3.45
CA LYS A 114 19.00 10.73 -4.22
C LYS A 114 19.29 12.05 -4.88
N GLN A 115 18.25 12.88 -5.08
CA GLN A 115 18.39 14.21 -5.69
C GLN A 115 18.76 15.29 -4.67
N GLY A 116 18.91 14.93 -3.38
CA GLY A 116 19.22 15.89 -2.31
C GLY A 116 18.08 16.89 -2.04
N ARG A 117 16.85 16.58 -2.43
CA ARG A 117 15.66 17.42 -2.21
C ARG A 117 14.48 16.59 -1.74
N ILE A 118 13.47 17.27 -1.24
CA ILE A 118 12.17 16.68 -0.89
C ILE A 118 11.13 17.05 -1.95
N ALA A 119 10.11 16.20 -2.10
CA ALA A 119 8.95 16.47 -2.94
C ALA A 119 8.17 17.66 -2.37
N SER A 120 7.77 18.59 -3.25
CA SER A 120 6.84 19.66 -2.92
C SER A 120 5.41 19.13 -2.69
N LYS A 121 4.54 19.96 -2.10
CA LYS A 121 3.11 19.63 -1.94
C LYS A 121 2.48 19.22 -3.28
N GLN A 122 2.75 19.96 -4.37
CA GLN A 122 2.19 19.65 -5.69
C GLN A 122 2.68 18.30 -6.23
N GLU A 123 3.98 17.99 -6.10
CA GLU A 123 4.52 16.70 -6.51
C GLU A 123 3.92 15.55 -5.67
N VAL A 124 3.71 15.78 -4.37
CA VAL A 124 3.00 14.80 -3.50
C VAL A 124 1.59 14.56 -4.00
N TYR A 125 0.84 15.62 -4.29
CA TYR A 125 -0.52 15.56 -4.82
C TYR A 125 -0.57 14.80 -6.15
N ASP A 126 0.26 15.17 -7.12
CA ASP A 126 0.27 14.59 -8.46
C ASP A 126 0.57 13.10 -8.47
N LEU A 127 1.48 12.66 -7.59
CA LEU A 127 1.85 11.24 -7.45
C LEU A 127 0.77 10.44 -6.68
N ALA A 128 0.18 11.02 -5.66
CA ALA A 128 -0.76 10.33 -4.78
C ALA A 128 -2.18 10.27 -5.36
N MET A 129 -2.62 11.31 -6.07
CA MET A 129 -4.01 11.49 -6.50
C MET A 129 -4.58 10.31 -7.33
N PRO A 130 -3.85 9.74 -8.30
CA PRO A 130 -4.37 8.57 -9.05
C PRO A 130 -4.62 7.35 -8.15
N LEU A 131 -3.77 7.13 -7.14
CA LEU A 131 -3.90 6.01 -6.21
C LEU A 131 -5.02 6.26 -5.21
N ILE A 132 -5.10 7.46 -4.64
CA ILE A 132 -6.17 7.88 -3.72
C ILE A 132 -7.53 7.72 -4.40
N THR A 133 -7.69 8.24 -5.61
CA THR A 133 -8.94 8.14 -6.38
C THR A 133 -9.36 6.68 -6.59
N HIS A 134 -8.42 5.82 -6.98
CA HIS A 134 -8.69 4.40 -7.20
C HIS A 134 -9.12 3.71 -5.89
N VAL A 135 -8.41 3.95 -4.80
CA VAL A 135 -8.70 3.34 -3.49
C VAL A 135 -10.04 3.81 -2.94
N LEU A 136 -10.34 5.11 -2.97
CA LEU A 136 -11.62 5.64 -2.52
C LEU A 136 -12.78 5.10 -3.36
N LYS A 137 -12.60 4.96 -4.67
CA LYS A 137 -13.61 4.36 -5.57
C LYS A 137 -13.85 2.88 -5.26
N SER A 138 -12.83 2.13 -4.92
CA SER A 138 -12.90 0.67 -4.69
C SER A 138 -13.40 0.33 -3.29
N PHE A 139 -12.84 0.94 -2.24
CA PHE A 139 -13.13 0.64 -0.83
C PHE A 139 -14.27 1.49 -0.25
N GLY A 140 -14.58 2.64 -0.85
CA GLY A 140 -15.43 3.66 -0.23
C GLY A 140 -14.73 4.37 0.93
N THR A 141 -15.29 5.51 1.36
CA THR A 141 -14.66 6.37 2.39
C THR A 141 -14.59 5.74 3.78
N TYR A 142 -15.51 4.82 4.11
CA TYR A 142 -15.57 4.20 5.45
C TYR A 142 -14.47 3.16 5.73
N ARG A 143 -13.80 2.64 4.69
CA ARG A 143 -12.74 1.63 4.83
C ARG A 143 -11.37 2.14 4.41
N VAL A 144 -11.22 3.44 4.28
CA VAL A 144 -9.97 4.11 3.91
C VAL A 144 -9.59 5.09 5.01
N MET A 145 -8.36 5.03 5.48
CA MET A 145 -7.86 5.92 6.52
C MET A 145 -6.58 6.64 6.07
N PHE A 146 -6.43 7.88 6.47
CA PHE A 146 -5.18 8.61 6.32
C PHE A 146 -4.12 8.09 7.29
N ALA A 147 -2.88 7.98 6.81
CA ALA A 147 -1.70 7.80 7.64
C ALA A 147 -0.47 8.42 6.95
N SER A 148 0.50 8.90 7.72
CA SER A 148 1.64 9.64 7.17
C SER A 148 2.84 8.76 6.82
N ASN A 149 2.96 7.58 7.44
CA ASN A 149 4.17 6.74 7.45
C ASN A 149 5.45 7.48 7.95
N PHE A 150 5.28 8.54 8.74
CA PHE A 150 6.42 9.20 9.35
C PHE A 150 6.97 8.40 10.55
N PRO A 151 8.31 8.33 10.72
CA PRO A 151 9.32 9.14 10.01
C PRO A 151 9.88 8.54 8.71
N MET A 152 9.39 7.41 8.20
CA MET A 152 9.98 6.71 7.04
C MET A 152 9.93 7.53 5.76
N ASP A 153 8.84 8.26 5.49
CA ASP A 153 8.69 9.10 4.30
C ASP A 153 9.48 10.41 4.35
N ARG A 154 10.05 10.75 5.53
CA ARG A 154 10.84 11.99 5.73
C ARG A 154 12.01 12.16 4.76
N VAL A 155 12.57 11.06 4.28
CA VAL A 155 13.70 11.10 3.34
C VAL A 155 13.32 11.65 1.97
N SER A 156 12.03 11.72 1.66
CA SER A 156 11.50 12.07 0.34
C SER A 156 10.57 13.27 0.34
N THR A 157 9.91 13.57 1.48
CA THR A 157 9.00 14.72 1.61
C THR A 157 8.82 15.13 3.08
N SER A 158 8.12 16.25 3.32
CA SER A 158 7.76 16.69 4.67
C SER A 158 6.39 16.16 5.09
N LEU A 159 6.16 16.02 6.40
CA LEU A 159 4.85 15.67 6.96
C LEU A 159 3.78 16.67 6.54
N VAL A 160 4.11 17.97 6.55
CA VAL A 160 3.20 19.05 6.14
C VAL A 160 2.77 18.86 4.69
N ASN A 161 3.72 18.61 3.78
CA ASN A 161 3.40 18.39 2.37
C ASN A 161 2.46 17.20 2.14
N ILE A 162 2.62 16.12 2.93
CA ILE A 162 1.70 14.95 2.86
C ILE A 162 0.31 15.34 3.35
N ILE A 163 0.22 15.95 4.53
CA ILE A 163 -1.08 16.35 5.12
C ILE A 163 -1.81 17.29 4.17
N ASP A 164 -1.16 18.35 3.71
CA ASP A 164 -1.76 19.36 2.86
C ASP A 164 -2.19 18.79 1.49
N ALA A 165 -1.33 17.98 0.87
CA ALA A 165 -1.65 17.36 -0.41
C ALA A 165 -2.81 16.36 -0.32
N PHE A 166 -2.84 15.54 0.74
CA PHE A 166 -3.92 14.57 0.94
C PHE A 166 -5.23 15.23 1.34
N SER A 167 -5.18 16.34 2.09
CA SER A 167 -6.37 17.14 2.40
C SER A 167 -6.98 17.79 1.15
N ASP A 168 -6.15 18.17 0.18
CA ASP A 168 -6.65 18.70 -1.10
C ASP A 168 -7.22 17.59 -2.02
N ALA A 169 -6.88 16.32 -1.75
CA ALA A 169 -7.25 15.18 -2.58
C ALA A 169 -8.59 14.51 -2.16
N VAL A 170 -9.13 14.86 -0.99
CA VAL A 170 -10.31 14.25 -0.36
C VAL A 170 -11.38 15.32 -0.10
#